data_3fbd95b942c63c9a88ef3f9e9c2e68ce
#
_entry.id   3fbd95b942c63c9a88ef3f9e9c2e68ce
#
_cell.length_a   1.000
_cell.length_b   1.000
_cell.length_c   1.000
_cell.angle_alpha   90.00
_cell.angle_beta   90.00
_cell.angle_gamma   90.00
#
_symmetry.space_group_name_H-M   'P 1'
#
loop_
_entity.id
_entity.type
_entity.pdbx_description
1 polymer ?
#
loop_
_entity_poly.entity_id
_entity_poly.type
_entity_poly.pdbx_seq_one_letter_code
_entity_poly.pdbx_strand_id
1 'polypeptide(L)'
;MQEFDIIVVGAGHAGCEAALASARMGMKTAIFTISLDNIGVMSCNPSLGGPAKSHLAREIDALGGEMGRNIDKTFIQIRVLNTKKGPAVRSLRAQADKMTYANEMKKTLEHTDNLSVIQGMVSELVVEEENGKKIIKGIKIREGLEYRAKVVIIATGTFLRGLIHIGEINFKAGRMGELSSEELPLSLEKIGLKLGRFKTGTPARIDGRTIDFSVLEEQPGDTSQVLKFSNRTTDEEALSRRQIPCYIAHTNEKVHEIIKNARERSPLFNGKIQGLGPRYCPSIEDKIYRYPDKNQHHLFLEREGYETNEIYLGGMSSSLPVDVQEEMIKNVKGFENAKVMRYAYAIEYDYVPPEEIKYTLESRTVENLFLAGQINGTSGYEEAGAQGLMAGINAVRKLRNEEPIILDRADSYIGTLIDDLVSKGTNEPYRMFTARSEYRLYLREDNADLRLSKLGYELGLIPEEEYQRVEKKRIDVELITEILTKTNVGPSNLRVNETLLKRGENPIKDGSTLLELLRRPEVTFEDIVYISEEIKGVDLKGYDHDTSYQVEITVKYQGYINRALKMIEKHKSMENKKIPADIDYDDLKTIPKEAKDKLKRIKPINIGQASRISGVSPADIQAILIYLKMRGN
;
A
#
# COMPACT_ATOMS: atom_id res chain seq x y z
N MET A 1 -18.14 26.12 20.46
CA MET A 1 -17.46 24.82 20.24
C MET A 1 -17.64 24.47 18.77
N GLN A 2 -16.57 24.18 18.03
CA GLN A 2 -16.70 23.77 16.62
C GLN A 2 -17.12 22.31 16.55
N GLU A 3 -18.05 22.01 15.64
CA GLU A 3 -18.60 20.67 15.43
C GLU A 3 -18.40 20.21 13.99
N PHE A 4 -17.96 18.95 13.85
CA PHE A 4 -17.72 18.27 12.59
C PHE A 4 -18.48 16.95 12.54
N ASP A 5 -18.73 16.43 11.35
CA ASP A 5 -19.22 15.06 11.20
C ASP A 5 -18.09 14.07 11.47
N ILE A 6 -16.90 14.33 10.89
CA ILE A 6 -15.73 13.47 10.99
C ILE A 6 -14.51 14.30 11.36
N ILE A 7 -13.75 13.84 12.34
CA ILE A 7 -12.41 14.36 12.65
C ILE A 7 -11.37 13.28 12.36
N VAL A 8 -10.33 13.66 11.61
CA VAL A 8 -9.16 12.81 11.31
C VAL A 8 -7.96 13.33 12.10
N VAL A 9 -7.27 12.45 12.83
CA VAL A 9 -6.11 12.78 13.66
C VAL A 9 -4.84 12.26 13.01
N GLY A 10 -4.01 13.17 12.51
CA GLY A 10 -2.79 12.89 11.78
C GLY A 10 -2.93 13.08 10.27
N ALA A 11 -2.05 13.89 9.66
CA ALA A 11 -2.04 14.20 8.24
C ALA A 11 -0.91 13.48 7.46
N GLY A 12 -0.63 12.21 7.83
CA GLY A 12 0.16 11.29 7.01
C GLY A 12 -0.69 10.67 5.89
N HIS A 13 -0.14 9.70 5.16
CA HIS A 13 -0.84 9.11 3.99
C HIS A 13 -2.23 8.55 4.34
N ALA A 14 -2.39 7.88 5.49
CA ALA A 14 -3.70 7.39 5.93
C ALA A 14 -4.68 8.52 6.22
N GLY A 15 -4.23 9.55 6.96
CA GLY A 15 -5.09 10.67 7.32
C GLY A 15 -5.52 11.49 6.11
N CYS A 16 -4.61 11.73 5.15
CA CYS A 16 -4.94 12.44 3.92
C CYS A 16 -6.03 11.72 3.12
N GLU A 17 -5.88 10.41 2.89
CA GLU A 17 -6.87 9.62 2.16
C GLU A 17 -8.22 9.54 2.90
N ALA A 18 -8.19 9.37 4.24
CA ALA A 18 -9.41 9.35 5.05
C ALA A 18 -10.17 10.68 5.01
N ALA A 19 -9.46 11.79 5.14
CA ALA A 19 -10.05 13.13 5.13
C ALA A 19 -10.63 13.48 3.76
N LEU A 20 -9.88 13.20 2.68
CA LEU A 20 -10.34 13.44 1.31
C LEU A 20 -11.57 12.60 0.98
N ALA A 21 -11.57 11.31 1.31
CA ALA A 21 -12.73 10.44 1.09
C ALA A 21 -13.96 10.95 1.84
N SER A 22 -13.80 11.27 3.13
CA SER A 22 -14.90 11.76 3.97
C SER A 22 -15.51 13.07 3.44
N ALA A 23 -14.65 14.03 3.09
CA ALA A 23 -15.07 15.35 2.61
C ALA A 23 -15.70 15.27 1.21
N ARG A 24 -15.11 14.51 0.28
CA ARG A 24 -15.63 14.29 -1.09
C ARG A 24 -16.97 13.57 -1.09
N MET A 25 -17.20 12.70 -0.12
CA MET A 25 -18.52 12.09 0.12
C MET A 25 -19.50 13.03 0.86
N GLY A 26 -19.18 14.31 1.05
CA GLY A 26 -20.09 15.35 1.53
C GLY A 26 -20.16 15.51 3.05
N MET A 27 -19.25 14.91 3.83
CA MET A 27 -19.20 15.09 5.28
C MET A 27 -18.38 16.32 5.67
N LYS A 28 -18.88 17.11 6.62
CA LYS A 28 -18.12 18.21 7.23
C LYS A 28 -16.94 17.62 8.02
N THR A 29 -15.75 17.67 7.45
CA THR A 29 -14.57 16.96 7.93
C THR A 29 -13.51 17.95 8.42
N ALA A 30 -12.78 17.60 9.49
CA ALA A 30 -11.55 18.29 9.89
C ALA A 30 -10.41 17.28 9.96
N ILE A 31 -9.23 17.69 9.50
CA ILE A 31 -7.98 16.95 9.69
C ILE A 31 -7.05 17.73 10.61
N PHE A 32 -6.60 17.09 11.69
CA PHE A 32 -5.68 17.67 12.67
C PHE A 32 -4.27 17.14 12.45
N THR A 33 -3.29 18.04 12.43
CA THR A 33 -1.87 17.71 12.32
C THR A 33 -1.05 18.51 13.32
N ILE A 34 0.07 17.95 13.76
CA ILE A 34 1.03 18.63 14.64
C ILE A 34 1.69 19.82 13.92
N SER A 35 1.90 19.69 12.60
CA SER A 35 2.49 20.76 11.78
C SER A 35 1.81 20.77 10.40
N LEU A 36 1.36 21.96 9.97
CA LEU A 36 0.83 22.19 8.62
C LEU A 36 1.90 22.07 7.54
N ASP A 37 3.19 22.16 7.89
CA ASP A 37 4.30 22.08 6.95
C ASP A 37 4.71 20.62 6.67
N ASN A 38 4.13 19.65 7.41
CA ASN A 38 4.51 18.25 7.35
C ASN A 38 3.36 17.31 6.94
N ILE A 39 2.47 17.79 6.08
CA ILE A 39 1.35 17.01 5.52
C ILE A 39 1.86 16.07 4.41
N GLY A 40 1.46 14.81 4.44
CA GLY A 40 1.78 13.83 3.39
C GLY A 40 3.28 13.53 3.22
N VAL A 41 4.12 13.84 4.21
CA VAL A 41 5.57 13.70 4.10
C VAL A 41 5.99 12.25 3.98
N MET A 42 6.82 11.94 2.98
CA MET A 42 7.52 10.67 2.84
C MET A 42 8.72 10.62 3.78
N SER A 43 8.52 10.19 5.02
CA SER A 43 9.52 10.26 6.09
C SER A 43 10.65 9.24 5.97
N CYS A 44 10.42 8.12 5.30
CA CYS A 44 11.43 7.09 5.03
C CYS A 44 12.00 7.29 3.61
N ASN A 45 11.65 6.43 2.67
CA ASN A 45 12.11 6.55 1.29
C ASN A 45 11.24 7.53 0.48
N PRO A 46 11.83 8.28 -0.48
CA PRO A 46 11.08 9.20 -1.32
C PRO A 46 10.45 8.47 -2.52
N SER A 47 9.80 7.34 -2.30
CA SER A 47 9.27 6.53 -3.41
C SER A 47 7.96 5.84 -3.08
N LEU A 48 7.14 5.68 -4.11
CA LEU A 48 5.86 4.99 -4.11
C LEU A 48 5.91 3.81 -5.08
N GLY A 49 5.25 2.70 -4.72
CA GLY A 49 5.13 1.53 -5.59
C GLY A 49 6.18 0.46 -5.34
N GLY A 50 6.34 -0.38 -6.35
CA GLY A 50 7.05 -1.66 -6.25
C GLY A 50 6.09 -2.83 -6.03
N PRO A 51 6.58 -4.09 -5.98
CA PRO A 51 5.72 -5.27 -5.90
C PRO A 51 4.73 -5.22 -4.73
N ALA A 52 3.47 -5.44 -5.02
CA ALA A 52 2.30 -5.29 -4.17
C ALA A 52 1.97 -3.85 -3.75
N LYS A 53 2.93 -2.95 -3.74
CA LYS A 53 2.74 -1.55 -3.36
C LYS A 53 2.03 -0.76 -4.45
N SER A 54 2.48 -0.89 -5.70
CA SER A 54 1.79 -0.30 -6.84
C SER A 54 0.39 -0.89 -7.02
N HIS A 55 0.17 -2.16 -6.69
CA HIS A 55 -1.16 -2.77 -6.68
C HIS A 55 -2.09 -2.01 -5.72
N LEU A 56 -1.64 -1.77 -4.47
CA LEU A 56 -2.41 -0.98 -3.50
C LEU A 56 -2.62 0.47 -3.99
N ALA A 57 -1.57 1.14 -4.50
CA ALA A 57 -1.69 2.51 -4.99
C ALA A 57 -2.68 2.65 -6.16
N ARG A 58 -2.68 1.69 -7.09
CA ARG A 58 -3.64 1.62 -8.20
C ARG A 58 -5.06 1.31 -7.73
N GLU A 59 -5.22 0.46 -6.71
CA GLU A 59 -6.54 0.19 -6.12
C GLU A 59 -7.07 1.39 -5.32
N ILE A 60 -6.19 2.12 -4.63
CA ILE A 60 -6.54 3.41 -3.98
C ILE A 60 -7.03 4.41 -5.04
N ASP A 61 -6.31 4.55 -6.16
CA ASP A 61 -6.70 5.43 -7.26
C ASP A 61 -8.04 5.00 -7.87
N ALA A 62 -8.22 3.71 -8.14
CA ALA A 62 -9.44 3.15 -8.70
C ALA A 62 -10.68 3.36 -7.82
N LEU A 63 -10.51 3.56 -6.52
CA LEU A 63 -11.56 3.92 -5.57
C LEU A 63 -11.69 5.45 -5.37
N GLY A 64 -10.91 6.27 -6.09
CA GLY A 64 -10.96 7.73 -6.01
C GLY A 64 -10.02 8.36 -4.98
N GLY A 65 -9.03 7.61 -4.43
CA GLY A 65 -8.00 8.14 -3.56
C GLY A 65 -7.00 9.05 -4.30
N GLU A 66 -6.16 9.78 -3.60
CA GLU A 66 -5.32 10.84 -4.17
C GLU A 66 -3.86 10.43 -4.39
N MET A 67 -3.37 9.42 -3.69
CA MET A 67 -1.95 9.03 -3.68
C MET A 67 -1.38 8.79 -5.07
N GLY A 68 -2.10 8.09 -5.96
CA GLY A 68 -1.72 7.81 -7.34
C GLY A 68 -1.63 9.09 -8.19
N ARG A 69 -2.61 9.96 -8.08
CA ARG A 69 -2.63 11.25 -8.78
C ARG A 69 -1.51 12.18 -8.30
N ASN A 70 -1.27 12.19 -6.99
CA ASN A 70 -0.25 13.04 -6.38
C ASN A 70 1.16 12.62 -6.79
N ILE A 71 1.46 11.32 -6.84
CA ILE A 71 2.79 10.86 -7.29
C ILE A 71 3.00 11.15 -8.78
N ASP A 72 1.99 11.02 -9.63
CA ASP A 72 2.10 11.30 -11.06
C ASP A 72 2.46 12.77 -11.33
N LYS A 73 1.96 13.70 -10.51
CA LYS A 73 2.32 15.12 -10.57
C LYS A 73 3.72 15.43 -10.06
N THR A 74 4.34 14.53 -9.29
CA THR A 74 5.51 14.89 -8.46
C THR A 74 6.67 13.93 -8.58
N PHE A 75 6.57 12.86 -9.38
CA PHE A 75 7.70 11.95 -9.56
C PHE A 75 8.88 12.62 -10.29
N ILE A 76 10.07 12.20 -9.93
CA ILE A 76 11.35 12.57 -10.58
C ILE A 76 11.98 11.38 -11.30
N GLN A 77 11.46 10.17 -11.08
CA GLN A 77 11.78 8.97 -11.83
C GLN A 77 10.62 7.98 -11.73
N ILE A 78 10.33 7.27 -12.81
CA ILE A 78 9.38 6.16 -12.82
C ILE A 78 9.94 4.98 -13.59
N ARG A 79 9.69 3.75 -13.09
CA ARG A 79 10.17 2.51 -13.70
C ARG A 79 9.17 1.38 -13.54
N VAL A 80 9.20 0.44 -14.47
CA VAL A 80 8.54 -0.86 -14.34
C VAL A 80 9.53 -1.88 -13.76
N LEU A 81 9.16 -2.47 -12.64
CA LEU A 81 9.93 -3.54 -12.01
C LEU A 81 9.43 -4.92 -12.44
N ASN A 82 10.32 -5.92 -12.35
CA ASN A 82 10.01 -7.31 -12.68
C ASN A 82 9.55 -7.53 -14.14
N THR A 83 10.04 -6.75 -15.08
CA THR A 83 9.68 -6.84 -16.51
C THR A 83 9.94 -8.23 -17.13
N LYS A 84 10.95 -8.96 -16.62
CA LYS A 84 11.26 -10.35 -17.03
C LYS A 84 10.44 -11.42 -16.31
N LYS A 85 9.54 -11.01 -15.40
CA LYS A 85 8.64 -11.93 -14.67
C LYS A 85 7.21 -11.79 -15.21
N GLY A 86 6.34 -12.73 -14.83
CA GLY A 86 4.95 -12.67 -15.25
C GLY A 86 4.17 -11.47 -14.69
N PRO A 87 2.99 -11.14 -15.28
CA PRO A 87 2.22 -9.93 -15.00
C PRO A 87 1.74 -9.82 -13.53
N ALA A 88 1.62 -10.94 -12.82
CA ALA A 88 1.21 -10.98 -11.42
C ALA A 88 2.16 -10.25 -10.45
N VAL A 89 3.40 -9.97 -10.85
CA VAL A 89 4.43 -9.34 -10.02
C VAL A 89 5.11 -8.15 -10.71
N ARG A 90 4.73 -7.87 -11.95
CA ARG A 90 5.11 -6.63 -12.65
C ARG A 90 4.53 -5.46 -11.87
N SER A 91 5.30 -4.39 -11.72
CA SER A 91 4.89 -3.31 -10.81
C SER A 91 5.59 -2.00 -11.14
N LEU A 92 4.85 -0.90 -11.02
CA LEU A 92 5.39 0.44 -11.11
C LEU A 92 6.12 0.82 -9.83
N ARG A 93 7.19 1.58 -9.97
CA ARG A 93 7.83 2.31 -8.88
C ARG A 93 8.18 3.70 -9.35
N ALA A 94 7.71 4.72 -8.62
CA ALA A 94 8.06 6.11 -8.84
C ALA A 94 8.84 6.65 -7.65
N GLN A 95 9.88 7.41 -7.93
CA GLN A 95 10.58 8.23 -6.95
C GLN A 95 10.01 9.64 -7.00
N ALA A 96 9.65 10.18 -5.85
CA ALA A 96 9.04 11.49 -5.70
C ALA A 96 10.09 12.60 -5.51
N ASP A 97 9.77 13.79 -6.00
CA ASP A 97 10.21 15.00 -5.35
C ASP A 97 9.42 15.13 -4.04
N LYS A 98 10.09 14.84 -2.93
CA LYS A 98 9.46 14.69 -1.62
C LYS A 98 8.74 15.94 -1.14
N MET A 99 9.37 17.11 -1.35
CA MET A 99 8.80 18.39 -0.93
C MET A 99 7.61 18.77 -1.82
N THR A 100 7.76 18.57 -3.13
CA THR A 100 6.67 18.83 -4.09
C THR A 100 5.48 17.89 -3.83
N TYR A 101 5.73 16.62 -3.51
CA TYR A 101 4.68 15.66 -3.15
C TYR A 101 3.89 16.11 -1.90
N ALA A 102 4.59 16.54 -0.86
CA ALA A 102 3.97 17.04 0.37
C ALA A 102 3.16 18.33 0.12
N ASN A 103 3.74 19.28 -0.62
CA ASN A 103 3.08 20.54 -0.96
C ASN A 103 1.84 20.34 -1.83
N GLU A 104 1.90 19.45 -2.82
CA GLU A 104 0.73 19.15 -3.68
C GLU A 104 -0.37 18.45 -2.89
N MET A 105 -0.03 17.52 -1.96
CA MET A 105 -1.00 16.90 -1.07
C MET A 105 -1.65 17.93 -0.14
N LYS A 106 -0.87 18.83 0.46
CA LYS A 106 -1.37 19.94 1.30
C LYS A 106 -2.34 20.80 0.51
N LYS A 107 -1.95 21.22 -0.70
CA LYS A 107 -2.79 22.00 -1.61
C LYS A 107 -4.10 21.29 -1.92
N THR A 108 -4.07 19.98 -2.19
CA THR A 108 -5.27 19.19 -2.44
C THR A 108 -6.22 19.20 -1.24
N LEU A 109 -5.70 19.02 -0.02
CA LEU A 109 -6.50 19.08 1.20
C LEU A 109 -7.13 20.46 1.41
N GLU A 110 -6.35 21.52 1.27
CA GLU A 110 -6.80 22.90 1.50
C GLU A 110 -7.84 23.39 0.48
N HIS A 111 -7.87 22.80 -0.74
CA HIS A 111 -8.83 23.15 -1.80
C HIS A 111 -9.98 22.14 -1.94
N THR A 112 -10.08 21.18 -1.02
CA THR A 112 -11.20 20.22 -1.02
C THR A 112 -12.38 20.80 -0.22
N ASP A 113 -13.54 20.88 -0.85
CA ASP A 113 -14.77 21.31 -0.19
C ASP A 113 -15.10 20.44 1.04
N ASN A 114 -15.76 21.02 2.02
CA ASN A 114 -16.12 20.37 3.29
C ASN A 114 -14.94 19.92 4.18
N LEU A 115 -13.70 20.29 3.85
CA LEU A 115 -12.50 19.90 4.60
C LEU A 115 -11.83 21.10 5.26
N SER A 116 -11.65 21.02 6.56
CA SER A 116 -10.86 21.98 7.36
C SER A 116 -9.52 21.35 7.74
N VAL A 117 -8.41 22.02 7.45
CA VAL A 117 -7.06 21.59 7.83
C VAL A 117 -6.62 22.42 9.04
N ILE A 118 -6.36 21.75 10.17
CA ILE A 118 -6.15 22.43 11.46
C ILE A 118 -4.85 21.95 12.08
N GLN A 119 -3.99 22.89 12.51
CA GLN A 119 -2.84 22.57 13.33
C GLN A 119 -3.26 22.44 14.79
N GLY A 120 -2.92 21.31 15.40
CA GLY A 120 -3.16 21.03 16.81
C GLY A 120 -2.70 19.63 17.16
N MET A 121 -2.05 19.47 18.30
CA MET A 121 -1.68 18.16 18.83
C MET A 121 -2.84 17.59 19.64
N VAL A 122 -3.49 16.56 19.10
CA VAL A 122 -4.56 15.87 19.84
C VAL A 122 -3.97 15.13 21.04
N SER A 123 -4.49 15.45 22.22
CA SER A 123 -4.03 14.92 23.52
C SER A 123 -5.04 13.95 24.14
N GLU A 124 -6.35 14.13 23.91
CA GLU A 124 -7.39 13.32 24.52
C GLU A 124 -8.54 13.04 23.54
N LEU A 125 -9.14 11.86 23.67
CA LEU A 125 -10.38 11.48 23.01
C LEU A 125 -11.55 11.73 23.96
N VAL A 126 -12.58 12.43 23.50
CA VAL A 126 -13.81 12.67 24.24
C VAL A 126 -14.74 11.49 24.00
N VAL A 127 -14.97 10.68 25.03
CA VAL A 127 -15.81 9.49 24.97
C VAL A 127 -16.89 9.58 26.02
N GLU A 128 -18.12 9.27 25.66
CA GLU A 128 -19.27 9.18 26.56
C GLU A 128 -19.75 7.73 26.63
N GLU A 129 -20.33 7.35 27.75
CA GLU A 129 -20.94 6.03 27.91
C GLU A 129 -22.47 6.16 27.80
N GLU A 130 -23.04 5.50 26.79
CA GLU A 130 -24.47 5.46 26.53
C GLU A 130 -24.94 4.00 26.45
N ASN A 131 -25.91 3.64 27.27
CA ASN A 131 -26.45 2.27 27.32
C ASN A 131 -25.39 1.17 27.47
N GLY A 132 -24.34 1.42 28.27
CA GLY A 132 -23.24 0.49 28.49
C GLY A 132 -22.24 0.38 27.32
N LYS A 133 -22.31 1.28 26.33
CA LYS A 133 -21.39 1.36 25.21
C LYS A 133 -20.60 2.66 25.25
N LYS A 134 -19.31 2.57 24.96
CA LYS A 134 -18.45 3.74 24.81
C LYS A 134 -18.61 4.30 23.39
N ILE A 135 -18.92 5.57 23.28
CA ILE A 135 -19.14 6.26 22.00
C ILE A 135 -18.23 7.49 21.94
N ILE A 136 -17.49 7.63 20.83
CA ILE A 136 -16.67 8.83 20.59
C ILE A 136 -17.58 10.06 20.38
N LYS A 137 -17.19 11.20 20.95
CA LYS A 137 -17.90 12.48 20.82
C LYS A 137 -17.00 13.62 20.33
N GLY A 138 -15.70 13.38 20.21
CA GLY A 138 -14.77 14.39 19.74
C GLY A 138 -13.34 14.18 20.24
N ILE A 139 -12.59 15.26 20.19
CA ILE A 139 -11.19 15.31 20.60
C ILE A 139 -10.90 16.55 21.42
N LYS A 140 -9.80 16.51 22.18
CA LYS A 140 -9.20 17.67 22.81
C LYS A 140 -7.76 17.81 22.36
N ILE A 141 -7.34 19.01 22.01
CA ILE A 141 -5.96 19.32 21.68
C ILE A 141 -5.19 19.77 22.92
N ARG A 142 -3.86 19.70 22.85
CA ARG A 142 -2.95 20.06 23.96
C ARG A 142 -3.15 21.50 24.43
N GLU A 143 -3.52 22.40 23.52
CA GLU A 143 -3.83 23.80 23.79
C GLU A 143 -5.13 24.00 24.60
N GLY A 144 -5.85 22.92 24.93
CA GLY A 144 -7.03 22.91 25.79
C GLY A 144 -8.37 23.08 25.07
N LEU A 145 -8.38 23.27 23.75
CA LEU A 145 -9.62 23.37 22.98
C LEU A 145 -10.23 21.98 22.72
N GLU A 146 -11.54 21.91 22.83
CA GLU A 146 -12.34 20.72 22.53
C GLU A 146 -13.10 20.92 21.22
N TYR A 147 -13.10 19.87 20.39
CA TYR A 147 -13.82 19.80 19.12
C TYR A 147 -14.76 18.60 19.15
N ARG A 148 -16.02 18.83 18.84
CA ARG A 148 -17.03 17.76 18.77
C ARG A 148 -17.05 17.11 17.40
N ALA A 149 -17.24 15.79 17.38
CA ALA A 149 -17.39 15.02 16.17
C ALA A 149 -18.27 13.79 16.39
N LYS A 150 -19.01 13.40 15.36
CA LYS A 150 -19.79 12.16 15.37
C LYS A 150 -18.90 10.93 15.19
N VAL A 151 -17.82 11.07 14.42
CA VAL A 151 -16.82 10.03 14.15
C VAL A 151 -15.41 10.61 14.28
N VAL A 152 -14.47 9.83 14.82
CA VAL A 152 -13.05 10.16 14.85
C VAL A 152 -12.24 9.03 14.18
N ILE A 153 -11.28 9.40 13.32
CA ILE A 153 -10.35 8.48 12.65
C ILE A 153 -8.94 8.80 13.14
N ILE A 154 -8.25 7.82 13.74
CA ILE A 154 -6.88 7.97 14.26
C ILE A 154 -5.88 7.44 13.22
N ALA A 155 -4.92 8.28 12.81
CA ALA A 155 -3.90 8.00 11.80
C ALA A 155 -2.53 8.55 12.18
N THR A 156 -2.05 8.21 13.38
CA THR A 156 -0.92 8.86 14.08
C THR A 156 0.48 8.44 13.64
N GLY A 157 0.63 7.47 12.74
CA GLY A 157 1.94 7.06 12.22
C GLY A 157 2.90 6.60 13.33
N THR A 158 4.10 7.20 13.41
CA THR A 158 5.14 6.89 14.40
C THR A 158 5.14 7.82 15.61
N PHE A 159 4.07 8.61 15.81
CA PHE A 159 4.08 9.70 16.78
C PHE A 159 3.66 9.30 18.21
N LEU A 160 2.90 8.20 18.39
CA LEU A 160 2.47 7.74 19.70
C LEU A 160 3.66 7.24 20.53
N ARG A 161 4.02 7.95 21.60
CA ARG A 161 5.22 7.70 22.42
C ARG A 161 6.46 7.45 21.56
N GLY A 162 6.63 8.25 20.50
CA GLY A 162 7.74 8.14 19.58
C GLY A 162 9.08 8.34 20.29
N LEU A 163 10.02 7.40 20.10
CA LEU A 163 11.35 7.43 20.71
C LEU A 163 12.41 7.13 19.65
N ILE A 164 13.23 8.13 19.36
CA ILE A 164 14.36 7.99 18.42
C ILE A 164 15.57 7.41 19.14
N HIS A 165 16.31 6.52 18.46
CA HIS A 165 17.56 5.92 18.89
C HIS A 165 18.66 6.14 17.87
N ILE A 166 19.80 6.68 18.33
CA ILE A 166 21.05 6.82 17.58
C ILE A 166 22.20 6.42 18.52
N GLY A 167 22.70 5.19 18.37
CA GLY A 167 23.72 4.64 19.25
C GLY A 167 23.30 4.67 20.72
N GLU A 168 24.10 5.33 21.53
CA GLU A 168 23.87 5.46 22.96
C GLU A 168 22.77 6.47 23.33
N ILE A 169 22.38 7.33 22.39
CA ILE A 169 21.45 8.43 22.62
C ILE A 169 20.04 8.02 22.22
N ASN A 170 19.05 8.44 23.03
CA ASN A 170 17.65 8.41 22.65
C ASN A 170 16.94 9.69 23.10
N PHE A 171 15.86 10.05 22.41
CA PHE A 171 15.03 11.18 22.77
C PHE A 171 13.62 11.06 22.17
N LYS A 172 12.65 11.67 22.83
CA LYS A 172 11.25 11.64 22.41
C LYS A 172 11.02 12.49 21.17
N ALA A 173 10.56 11.86 20.10
CA ALA A 173 10.18 12.51 18.85
C ALA A 173 9.33 11.55 18.00
N GLY A 174 8.41 12.08 17.23
CA GLY A 174 7.65 11.29 16.24
C GLY A 174 8.45 11.05 14.95
N ARG A 175 9.26 12.02 14.56
CA ARG A 175 10.31 12.01 13.53
C ARG A 175 11.44 12.95 13.96
N MET A 176 12.57 12.90 13.27
CA MET A 176 13.66 13.83 13.56
C MET A 176 13.19 15.29 13.44
N GLY A 177 13.29 16.05 14.52
CA GLY A 177 12.86 17.44 14.59
C GLY A 177 11.36 17.64 14.84
N GLU A 178 10.58 16.59 15.10
CA GLU A 178 9.14 16.69 15.34
C GLU A 178 8.75 16.07 16.70
N LEU A 179 7.79 16.71 17.38
CA LEU A 179 7.34 16.31 18.72
C LEU A 179 6.71 14.91 18.72
N SER A 180 6.91 14.18 19.81
CA SER A 180 6.17 12.96 20.14
C SER A 180 4.83 13.28 20.78
N SER A 181 3.82 12.45 20.53
CA SER A 181 2.53 12.51 21.21
C SER A 181 2.57 11.59 22.44
N GLU A 182 2.59 12.18 23.62
CA GLU A 182 2.74 11.45 24.89
C GLU A 182 1.39 11.25 25.60
N GLU A 183 0.44 12.16 25.39
CA GLU A 183 -0.85 12.17 26.10
C GLU A 183 -1.89 11.29 25.40
N LEU A 184 -1.95 11.30 24.08
CA LEU A 184 -2.96 10.53 23.32
C LEU A 184 -2.87 9.01 23.58
N PRO A 185 -1.68 8.38 23.71
CA PRO A 185 -1.58 6.98 24.13
C PRO A 185 -2.24 6.70 25.48
N LEU A 186 -2.10 7.60 26.45
CA LEU A 186 -2.77 7.47 27.76
C LEU A 186 -4.29 7.54 27.62
N SER A 187 -4.78 8.40 26.73
CA SER A 187 -6.20 8.48 26.42
C SER A 187 -6.73 7.21 25.76
N LEU A 188 -5.95 6.61 24.84
CA LEU A 188 -6.29 5.33 24.20
C LEU A 188 -6.37 4.18 25.23
N GLU A 189 -5.41 4.10 26.15
CA GLU A 189 -5.40 3.11 27.23
C GLU A 189 -6.60 3.32 28.19
N LYS A 190 -6.92 4.56 28.55
CA LYS A 190 -8.05 4.93 29.43
C LYS A 190 -9.41 4.49 28.85
N ILE A 191 -9.58 4.58 27.55
CA ILE A 191 -10.82 4.11 26.89
C ILE A 191 -10.86 2.59 26.67
N GLY A 192 -9.79 1.87 27.00
CA GLY A 192 -9.72 0.41 27.03
C GLY A 192 -9.04 -0.24 25.82
N LEU A 193 -8.36 0.53 24.95
CA LEU A 193 -7.54 -0.01 23.88
C LEU A 193 -6.20 -0.51 24.43
N LYS A 194 -5.76 -1.65 23.93
CA LYS A 194 -4.42 -2.18 24.21
C LYS A 194 -3.41 -1.54 23.27
N LEU A 195 -2.22 -1.26 23.77
CA LEU A 195 -1.12 -0.78 22.98
C LEU A 195 0.02 -1.80 22.97
N GLY A 196 0.65 -1.96 21.83
CA GLY A 196 1.91 -2.67 21.63
C GLY A 196 2.98 -1.71 21.17
N ARG A 197 4.23 -2.23 20.97
CA ARG A 197 5.35 -1.40 20.57
C ARG A 197 6.05 -1.97 19.36
N PHE A 198 6.20 -1.16 18.31
CA PHE A 198 6.96 -1.50 17.11
C PHE A 198 8.13 -0.53 16.90
N LYS A 199 9.01 -0.94 16.01
CA LYS A 199 10.19 -0.16 15.61
C LYS A 199 10.25 -0.10 14.09
N THR A 200 10.66 1.06 13.58
CA THR A 200 11.10 1.23 12.20
C THR A 200 12.40 2.04 12.16
N GLY A 201 12.90 2.40 10.98
CA GLY A 201 14.10 3.21 10.87
C GLY A 201 14.22 3.84 9.49
N THR A 202 15.14 4.77 9.38
CA THR A 202 15.47 5.46 8.14
C THR A 202 17.00 5.54 7.99
N PRO A 203 17.55 5.48 6.75
CA PRO A 203 18.98 5.66 6.51
C PRO A 203 19.39 7.13 6.57
N ALA A 204 20.69 7.36 6.51
CA ALA A 204 21.27 8.69 6.41
C ALA A 204 20.91 9.38 5.09
N ARG A 205 20.96 10.73 5.10
CA ARG A 205 20.94 11.58 3.89
C ARG A 205 22.33 12.16 3.69
N ILE A 206 22.82 12.04 2.46
CA ILE A 206 24.17 12.44 2.07
C ILE A 206 24.08 13.64 1.14
N ASP A 207 25.02 14.58 1.27
CA ASP A 207 25.17 15.67 0.31
C ASP A 207 25.67 15.13 -1.03
N GLY A 208 24.83 15.12 -2.03
CA GLY A 208 25.12 14.58 -3.36
C GLY A 208 26.32 15.25 -4.05
N ARG A 209 26.67 16.48 -3.68
CA ARG A 209 27.88 17.16 -4.19
C ARG A 209 29.19 16.51 -3.73
N THR A 210 29.12 15.66 -2.73
CA THR A 210 30.28 15.00 -2.09
C THR A 210 30.41 13.53 -2.45
N ILE A 211 29.54 13.04 -3.35
CA ILE A 211 29.55 11.67 -3.87
C ILE A 211 30.19 11.65 -5.25
N ASP A 212 31.09 10.73 -5.50
CA ASP A 212 31.63 10.46 -6.83
C ASP A 212 30.70 9.48 -7.59
N PHE A 213 29.76 10.02 -8.35
CA PHE A 213 28.83 9.24 -9.15
C PHE A 213 29.50 8.54 -10.34
N SER A 214 30.70 8.95 -10.76
CA SER A 214 31.37 8.37 -11.94
C SER A 214 31.79 6.91 -11.76
N VAL A 215 31.90 6.46 -10.51
CA VAL A 215 32.28 5.09 -10.15
C VAL A 215 31.09 4.22 -9.76
N LEU A 216 29.85 4.75 -9.85
CA LEU A 216 28.61 4.09 -9.48
C LEU A 216 27.81 3.64 -10.71
N GLU A 217 27.00 2.61 -10.54
CA GLU A 217 26.09 2.15 -11.59
C GLU A 217 24.87 3.06 -11.68
N GLU A 218 24.67 3.67 -12.87
CA GLU A 218 23.51 4.50 -13.13
C GLU A 218 22.26 3.68 -13.42
N GLN A 219 21.14 4.04 -12.82
CA GLN A 219 19.81 3.49 -13.11
C GLN A 219 18.87 4.56 -13.64
N PRO A 220 18.71 4.68 -14.96
CA PRO A 220 17.77 5.63 -15.56
C PRO A 220 16.32 5.22 -15.31
N GLY A 221 15.41 6.19 -15.43
CA GLY A 221 13.98 5.93 -15.50
C GLY A 221 13.56 5.33 -16.84
N ASP A 222 12.36 4.77 -16.88
CA ASP A 222 11.78 4.28 -18.14
C ASP A 222 11.12 5.44 -18.89
N THR A 223 11.53 5.64 -20.14
CA THR A 223 11.01 6.70 -21.02
C THR A 223 10.42 6.14 -22.33
N SER A 224 10.45 4.82 -22.50
CA SER A 224 9.99 4.15 -23.72
C SER A 224 8.47 4.02 -23.83
N GLN A 225 7.76 4.25 -22.75
CA GLN A 225 6.30 4.15 -22.66
C GLN A 225 5.74 5.15 -21.66
N VAL A 226 4.45 5.48 -21.80
CA VAL A 226 3.75 6.29 -20.81
C VAL A 226 3.52 5.47 -19.54
N LEU A 227 4.04 5.93 -18.42
CA LEU A 227 3.88 5.30 -17.12
C LEU A 227 3.21 6.26 -16.14
N LYS A 228 2.16 5.82 -15.49
CA LYS A 228 1.40 6.61 -14.51
C LYS A 228 0.68 5.69 -13.53
N PHE A 229 0.43 6.17 -12.33
CA PHE A 229 -0.32 5.46 -11.28
C PHE A 229 -1.83 5.71 -11.38
N SER A 230 -2.23 6.88 -11.82
CA SER A 230 -3.63 7.31 -11.82
C SER A 230 -4.23 7.35 -13.22
N ASN A 231 -5.46 6.86 -13.34
CA ASN A 231 -6.25 7.02 -14.56
C ASN A 231 -6.71 8.47 -14.79
N ARG A 232 -6.63 9.32 -13.77
CA ARG A 232 -6.92 10.76 -13.83
C ARG A 232 -5.75 11.57 -14.41
N THR A 233 -4.55 10.97 -14.51
CA THR A 233 -3.38 11.59 -15.13
C THR A 233 -3.44 11.41 -16.64
N THR A 234 -3.31 12.49 -17.41
CA THR A 234 -3.22 12.41 -18.87
C THR A 234 -1.83 11.93 -19.30
N ASP A 235 -1.73 11.41 -20.52
CA ASP A 235 -0.44 10.97 -21.07
C ASP A 235 0.52 12.15 -21.23
N GLU A 236 0.00 13.32 -21.61
CA GLU A 236 0.79 14.56 -21.72
C GLU A 236 1.37 14.98 -20.35
N GLU A 237 0.55 14.94 -19.29
CA GLU A 237 1.05 15.23 -17.92
C GLU A 237 2.16 14.26 -17.51
N ALA A 238 1.99 12.96 -17.75
CA ALA A 238 2.99 11.96 -17.41
C ALA A 238 4.30 12.14 -18.20
N LEU A 239 4.21 12.39 -19.51
CA LEU A 239 5.35 12.57 -20.40
C LEU A 239 6.08 13.91 -20.17
N SER A 240 5.40 14.94 -19.65
CA SER A 240 6.00 16.25 -19.36
C SER A 240 7.03 16.21 -18.23
N ARG A 241 7.08 15.14 -17.44
CA ARG A 241 7.96 15.01 -16.27
C ARG A 241 9.40 14.72 -16.69
N ARG A 242 10.33 15.60 -16.30
CA ARG A 242 11.77 15.36 -16.42
C ARG A 242 12.18 14.24 -15.45
N GLN A 243 12.92 13.24 -15.94
CA GLN A 243 13.42 12.17 -15.09
C GLN A 243 14.90 12.38 -14.71
N ILE A 244 15.26 11.95 -13.50
CA ILE A 244 16.62 11.96 -12.96
C ILE A 244 17.00 10.52 -12.63
N PRO A 245 18.22 10.04 -12.99
CA PRO A 245 18.63 8.69 -12.65
C PRO A 245 18.84 8.50 -11.14
N CYS A 246 18.63 7.27 -10.68
CA CYS A 246 19.14 6.75 -9.41
C CYS A 246 20.50 6.09 -9.65
N TYR A 247 21.20 5.77 -8.56
CA TYR A 247 22.48 5.06 -8.64
C TYR A 247 22.52 3.88 -7.68
N ILE A 248 23.36 2.90 -7.99
CA ILE A 248 23.64 1.77 -7.12
C ILE A 248 25.07 1.84 -6.63
N ALA A 249 25.24 1.70 -5.32
CA ALA A 249 26.50 1.42 -4.65
C ALA A 249 26.40 0.09 -3.90
N HIS A 250 27.50 -0.34 -3.31
CA HIS A 250 27.59 -1.58 -2.55
C HIS A 250 28.36 -1.37 -1.25
N THR A 251 27.95 -2.04 -0.18
CA THR A 251 28.82 -2.23 0.97
C THR A 251 29.97 -3.16 0.61
N ASN A 252 30.99 -3.21 1.45
CA ASN A 252 32.16 -4.07 1.30
C ASN A 252 32.58 -4.66 2.65
N GLU A 253 33.55 -5.53 2.65
CA GLU A 253 34.06 -6.22 3.86
C GLU A 253 34.47 -5.23 4.96
N LYS A 254 35.15 -4.13 4.59
CA LYS A 254 35.56 -3.10 5.56
C LYS A 254 34.36 -2.42 6.24
N VAL A 255 33.33 -2.08 5.48
CA VAL A 255 32.07 -1.56 6.04
C VAL A 255 31.45 -2.59 6.99
N HIS A 256 31.46 -3.88 6.62
CA HIS A 256 30.93 -4.95 7.47
C HIS A 256 31.73 -5.11 8.76
N GLU A 257 33.07 -5.00 8.70
CA GLU A 257 33.94 -5.05 9.88
C GLU A 257 33.66 -3.89 10.84
N ILE A 258 33.54 -2.64 10.34
CA ILE A 258 33.21 -1.47 11.14
C ILE A 258 31.88 -1.69 11.89
N ILE A 259 30.86 -2.20 11.21
CA ILE A 259 29.55 -2.47 11.81
C ILE A 259 29.63 -3.59 12.85
N LYS A 260 30.36 -4.67 12.58
CA LYS A 260 30.57 -5.78 13.52
C LYS A 260 31.27 -5.31 14.80
N ASN A 261 32.30 -4.47 14.67
CA ASN A 261 33.05 -3.92 15.81
C ASN A 261 32.21 -2.99 16.68
N ALA A 262 31.16 -2.36 16.12
CA ALA A 262 30.24 -1.47 16.82
C ALA A 262 29.01 -2.17 17.43
N ARG A 263 28.97 -3.50 17.46
CA ARG A 263 27.79 -4.28 17.88
C ARG A 263 27.23 -3.85 19.24
N GLU A 264 28.11 -3.75 20.25
CA GLU A 264 27.71 -3.42 21.63
C GLU A 264 27.17 -1.98 21.77
N ARG A 265 27.48 -1.12 20.78
CA ARG A 265 27.02 0.27 20.72
C ARG A 265 25.68 0.40 19.97
N SER A 266 25.21 -0.65 19.32
CA SER A 266 23.94 -0.65 18.61
C SER A 266 22.77 -0.83 19.58
N PRO A 267 21.80 0.10 19.64
CA PRO A 267 20.62 -0.03 20.49
C PRO A 267 19.74 -1.22 20.09
N LEU A 268 19.89 -1.74 18.87
CA LEU A 268 19.23 -2.96 18.40
C LEU A 268 19.74 -4.22 19.11
N PHE A 269 21.06 -4.29 19.38
CA PHE A 269 21.69 -5.49 19.95
C PHE A 269 21.96 -5.40 21.46
N ASN A 270 22.02 -4.18 22.03
CA ASN A 270 22.24 -4.00 23.47
C ASN A 270 20.94 -3.99 24.31
N GLY A 271 19.78 -4.26 23.68
CA GLY A 271 18.48 -4.38 24.35
C GLY A 271 17.78 -3.06 24.68
N LYS A 272 18.29 -1.90 24.23
CA LYS A 272 17.60 -0.61 24.42
C LYS A 272 16.34 -0.52 23.58
N ILE A 273 16.35 -1.02 22.35
CA ILE A 273 15.18 -1.13 21.49
C ILE A 273 14.41 -2.38 21.89
N GLN A 274 13.15 -2.22 22.29
CA GLN A 274 12.24 -3.30 22.70
C GLN A 274 11.25 -3.65 21.60
N GLY A 275 10.89 -2.69 20.73
CA GLY A 275 9.95 -2.86 19.64
C GLY A 275 10.49 -3.76 18.53
N LEU A 276 9.65 -4.67 18.03
CA LEU A 276 10.01 -5.50 16.88
C LEU A 276 10.02 -4.66 15.60
N GLY A 277 11.05 -4.87 14.79
CA GLY A 277 11.23 -4.21 13.50
C GLY A 277 10.66 -5.00 12.32
N PRO A 278 10.46 -4.36 11.17
CA PRO A 278 9.93 -5.03 9.99
C PRO A 278 10.93 -6.05 9.44
N ARG A 279 10.47 -7.28 9.23
CA ARG A 279 11.28 -8.42 8.74
C ARG A 279 11.93 -8.15 7.38
N TYR A 280 11.26 -7.41 6.50
CA TYR A 280 11.67 -7.22 5.10
C TYR A 280 12.31 -5.85 4.82
N CYS A 281 12.54 -5.05 5.84
CA CYS A 281 13.35 -3.84 5.79
C CYS A 281 14.29 -3.81 7.00
N PRO A 282 15.17 -4.83 7.12
CA PRO A 282 16.12 -4.89 8.24
C PRO A 282 17.13 -3.73 8.12
N SER A 283 17.64 -3.27 9.24
CA SER A 283 18.77 -2.36 9.27
C SER A 283 20.02 -3.01 8.66
N ILE A 284 21.02 -2.22 8.29
CA ILE A 284 22.23 -2.76 7.69
C ILE A 284 22.98 -3.67 8.68
N GLU A 285 23.01 -3.31 9.96
CA GLU A 285 23.58 -4.15 11.00
C GLU A 285 22.87 -5.50 11.10
N ASP A 286 21.53 -5.54 11.02
CA ASP A 286 20.77 -6.78 11.06
C ASP A 286 21.02 -7.66 9.81
N LYS A 287 21.17 -7.04 8.62
CA LYS A 287 21.51 -7.77 7.38
C LYS A 287 22.87 -8.46 7.47
N ILE A 288 23.89 -7.78 8.01
CA ILE A 288 25.25 -8.31 8.12
C ILE A 288 25.29 -9.50 9.07
N TYR A 289 24.51 -9.49 10.15
CA TYR A 289 24.44 -10.62 11.08
C TYR A 289 23.58 -11.78 10.56
N ARG A 290 22.50 -11.50 9.85
CA ARG A 290 21.63 -12.55 9.27
C ARG A 290 22.24 -13.22 8.05
N TYR A 291 23.08 -12.52 7.30
CA TYR A 291 23.69 -13.01 6.07
C TYR A 291 25.20 -12.83 6.08
N PRO A 292 25.91 -13.52 7.00
CA PRO A 292 27.37 -13.34 7.23
C PRO A 292 28.23 -13.73 6.02
N ASP A 293 27.71 -14.63 5.16
CA ASP A 293 28.41 -15.12 3.97
C ASP A 293 28.33 -14.14 2.77
N LYS A 294 27.57 -13.04 2.90
CA LYS A 294 27.50 -12.02 1.85
C LYS A 294 28.56 -10.96 2.06
N ASN A 295 29.44 -10.81 1.07
CA ASN A 295 30.53 -9.82 1.10
C ASN A 295 30.06 -8.40 0.78
N GLN A 296 28.82 -8.24 0.23
CA GLN A 296 28.27 -6.95 -0.13
C GLN A 296 26.73 -6.93 -0.08
N HIS A 297 26.18 -5.74 0.15
CA HIS A 297 24.75 -5.43 0.05
C HIS A 297 24.55 -4.25 -0.87
N HIS A 298 23.48 -4.27 -1.67
CA HIS A 298 23.11 -3.15 -2.54
C HIS A 298 22.66 -1.95 -1.72
N LEU A 299 23.11 -0.78 -2.13
CA LEU A 299 22.71 0.54 -1.65
C LEU A 299 22.11 1.31 -2.82
N PHE A 300 20.94 1.90 -2.61
CA PHE A 300 20.25 2.71 -3.62
C PHE A 300 20.38 4.18 -3.28
N LEU A 301 20.90 4.96 -4.22
CA LEU A 301 21.04 6.39 -4.09
C LEU A 301 19.85 7.05 -4.81
N GLU A 302 18.95 7.58 -4.03
CA GLU A 302 17.71 8.19 -4.50
C GLU A 302 17.70 9.67 -4.13
N ARG A 303 17.63 10.59 -5.11
CA ARG A 303 17.46 12.01 -4.82
C ARG A 303 16.13 12.27 -4.12
N GLU A 304 16.10 13.15 -3.12
CA GLU A 304 14.86 13.55 -2.44
C GLU A 304 14.09 14.65 -3.18
N GLY A 305 14.59 15.17 -4.31
CA GLY A 305 13.91 16.17 -5.13
C GLY A 305 14.80 16.77 -6.22
N TYR A 306 14.22 17.63 -7.06
CA TYR A 306 14.94 18.33 -8.12
C TYR A 306 15.91 19.36 -7.57
N GLU A 307 15.45 20.16 -6.61
CA GLU A 307 16.15 21.35 -6.12
C GLU A 307 16.91 21.08 -4.80
N THR A 308 17.12 19.82 -4.43
CA THR A 308 17.90 19.45 -3.25
C THR A 308 19.10 18.60 -3.60
N ASN A 309 20.17 18.73 -2.80
CA ASN A 309 21.33 17.85 -2.85
C ASN A 309 21.21 16.66 -1.88
N GLU A 310 20.09 16.54 -1.18
CA GLU A 310 19.86 15.39 -0.29
C GLU A 310 19.70 14.09 -1.10
N ILE A 311 20.59 13.13 -0.83
CA ILE A 311 20.54 11.78 -1.37
C ILE A 311 20.12 10.82 -0.26
N TYR A 312 19.00 10.13 -0.45
CA TYR A 312 18.56 9.03 0.40
C TYR A 312 19.41 7.80 0.13
N LEU A 313 20.06 7.26 1.17
CA LEU A 313 20.92 6.09 1.05
C LEU A 313 20.15 4.80 1.36
N GLY A 314 19.32 4.37 0.43
CA GLY A 314 18.48 3.19 0.55
C GLY A 314 19.29 1.92 0.78
N GLY A 315 18.83 1.08 1.72
CA GLY A 315 19.52 -0.17 2.07
C GLY A 315 20.49 -0.06 3.25
N MET A 316 20.83 1.17 3.70
CA MET A 316 21.75 1.45 4.79
C MET A 316 21.05 2.07 6.02
N SER A 317 19.78 1.69 6.27
CA SER A 317 19.07 2.07 7.50
C SER A 317 19.84 1.53 8.72
N SER A 318 20.06 2.36 9.72
CA SER A 318 20.86 2.03 10.88
C SER A 318 20.41 2.78 12.12
N SER A 319 20.75 2.22 13.28
CA SER A 319 20.65 2.91 14.58
C SER A 319 22.01 3.08 15.26
N LEU A 320 23.10 2.81 14.55
CA LEU A 320 24.47 2.93 15.07
C LEU A 320 24.81 4.39 15.45
N PRO A 321 25.80 4.60 16.33
CA PRO A 321 26.25 5.94 16.70
C PRO A 321 26.76 6.76 15.50
N VAL A 322 26.73 8.06 15.65
CA VAL A 322 27.09 9.02 14.58
C VAL A 322 28.49 8.79 14.02
N ASP A 323 29.48 8.59 14.88
CA ASP A 323 30.87 8.31 14.49
C ASP A 323 31.00 7.04 13.65
N VAL A 324 30.27 5.98 14.02
CA VAL A 324 30.23 4.73 13.27
C VAL A 324 29.51 4.92 11.93
N GLN A 325 28.42 5.70 11.90
CA GLN A 325 27.73 6.02 10.65
C GLN A 325 28.63 6.76 9.67
N GLU A 326 29.39 7.75 10.12
CA GLU A 326 30.36 8.45 9.27
C GLU A 326 31.46 7.54 8.74
N GLU A 327 32.01 6.69 9.61
CA GLU A 327 33.07 5.76 9.23
C GLU A 327 32.59 4.75 8.20
N MET A 328 31.44 4.09 8.43
CA MET A 328 30.89 3.12 7.50
C MET A 328 30.52 3.73 6.14
N ILE A 329 29.98 4.97 6.12
CA ILE A 329 29.60 5.66 4.88
C ILE A 329 30.85 6.01 4.06
N LYS A 330 31.88 6.60 4.67
CA LYS A 330 33.15 6.98 3.99
C LYS A 330 33.93 5.77 3.45
N ASN A 331 33.65 4.56 3.90
CA ASN A 331 34.26 3.34 3.39
C ASN A 331 33.48 2.65 2.26
N VAL A 332 32.36 3.23 1.81
CA VAL A 332 31.68 2.83 0.56
C VAL A 332 32.40 3.47 -0.63
N LYS A 333 32.62 2.71 -1.71
CA LYS A 333 33.26 3.23 -2.92
C LYS A 333 32.45 4.39 -3.51
N GLY A 334 33.14 5.52 -3.78
CA GLY A 334 32.53 6.78 -4.27
C GLY A 334 32.02 7.68 -3.15
N PHE A 335 32.17 7.29 -1.88
CA PHE A 335 31.72 8.05 -0.71
C PHE A 335 32.87 8.52 0.19
N GLU A 336 34.10 8.42 -0.25
CA GLU A 336 35.28 8.74 0.53
C GLU A 336 35.27 10.15 1.11
N ASN A 337 34.64 11.10 0.39
CA ASN A 337 34.47 12.50 0.78
C ASN A 337 33.05 12.83 1.23
N ALA A 338 32.19 11.82 1.42
CA ALA A 338 30.78 12.01 1.72
C ALA A 338 30.54 12.81 3.00
N LYS A 339 29.60 13.75 2.92
CA LYS A 339 29.12 14.54 4.06
C LYS A 339 27.69 14.14 4.37
N VAL A 340 27.46 13.76 5.62
CA VAL A 340 26.14 13.41 6.10
C VAL A 340 25.36 14.69 6.39
N MET A 341 24.17 14.84 5.76
CA MET A 341 23.23 15.93 6.02
C MET A 341 22.25 15.57 7.14
N ARG A 342 21.83 14.31 7.21
CA ARG A 342 20.97 13.76 8.27
C ARG A 342 21.45 12.36 8.63
N TYR A 343 21.61 12.08 9.90
CA TYR A 343 21.99 10.74 10.34
C TYR A 343 20.82 9.76 10.30
N ALA A 344 21.14 8.49 10.08
CA ALA A 344 20.20 7.40 10.23
C ALA A 344 19.74 7.26 11.68
N TYR A 345 18.52 6.80 11.88
CA TYR A 345 17.99 6.51 13.21
C TYR A 345 16.96 5.39 13.17
N ALA A 346 16.78 4.73 14.31
CA ALA A 346 15.62 3.91 14.56
C ALA A 346 14.60 4.71 15.37
N ILE A 347 13.32 4.42 15.17
CA ILE A 347 12.22 4.98 15.94
C ILE A 347 11.32 3.87 16.45
N GLU A 348 11.06 3.87 17.75
CA GLU A 348 10.01 3.08 18.40
C GLU A 348 8.75 3.91 18.55
N TYR A 349 7.60 3.27 18.45
CA TYR A 349 6.30 3.92 18.58
C TYR A 349 5.24 2.91 19.02
N ASP A 350 4.15 3.41 19.62
CA ASP A 350 3.01 2.59 20.02
C ASP A 350 2.08 2.33 18.84
N TYR A 351 1.47 1.13 18.83
CA TYR A 351 0.43 0.72 17.89
C TYR A 351 -0.69 0.01 18.63
N VAL A 352 -1.86 -0.04 18.02
CA VAL A 352 -3.01 -0.83 18.48
C VAL A 352 -2.98 -2.19 17.79
N PRO A 353 -2.97 -3.32 18.52
CA PRO A 353 -3.07 -4.63 17.90
C PRO A 353 -4.29 -4.71 16.96
N PRO A 354 -4.12 -5.17 15.71
CA PRO A 354 -5.20 -5.11 14.71
C PRO A 354 -6.40 -6.00 15.02
N GLU A 355 -6.29 -6.88 15.99
CA GLU A 355 -7.43 -7.62 16.52
C GLU A 355 -8.43 -6.74 17.30
N GLU A 356 -8.04 -5.52 17.70
CA GLU A 356 -8.90 -4.53 18.34
C GLU A 356 -9.82 -3.78 17.37
N ILE A 357 -9.66 -3.98 16.05
CA ILE A 357 -10.49 -3.37 15.01
C ILE A 357 -11.39 -4.38 14.29
N LYS A 358 -12.47 -3.88 13.71
CA LYS A 358 -13.38 -4.62 12.82
C LYS A 358 -12.85 -4.59 11.37
N TYR A 359 -13.43 -5.36 10.48
CA TYR A 359 -13.14 -5.30 9.03
C TYR A 359 -13.46 -3.94 8.40
N THR A 360 -14.29 -3.13 9.04
CA THR A 360 -14.57 -1.74 8.68
C THR A 360 -13.50 -0.76 9.13
N LEU A 361 -12.48 -1.22 9.86
CA LEU A 361 -11.46 -0.44 10.57
C LEU A 361 -11.98 0.35 11.79
N GLU A 362 -13.25 0.14 12.18
CA GLU A 362 -13.80 0.67 13.42
C GLU A 362 -13.29 -0.12 14.62
N SER A 363 -13.03 0.56 15.73
CA SER A 363 -12.70 -0.06 17.02
C SER A 363 -13.81 -1.03 17.50
N ARG A 364 -13.39 -2.14 18.11
CA ARG A 364 -14.34 -3.04 18.80
C ARG A 364 -14.78 -2.52 20.15
N THR A 365 -13.98 -1.64 20.76
CA THR A 365 -14.15 -1.15 22.13
C THR A 365 -14.95 0.15 22.19
N VAL A 366 -14.78 1.03 21.20
CA VAL A 366 -15.42 2.36 21.18
C VAL A 366 -16.15 2.54 19.84
N GLU A 367 -17.45 2.77 19.92
CA GLU A 367 -18.26 3.04 18.71
C GLU A 367 -17.87 4.39 18.08
N ASN A 368 -17.90 4.44 16.73
CA ASN A 368 -17.54 5.60 15.91
C ASN A 368 -16.06 6.02 15.98
N LEU A 369 -15.19 5.22 16.58
CA LEU A 369 -13.75 5.41 16.57
C LEU A 369 -13.13 4.47 15.52
N PHE A 370 -12.48 5.03 14.51
CA PHE A 370 -11.77 4.29 13.46
C PHE A 370 -10.26 4.46 13.61
N LEU A 371 -9.50 3.46 13.18
CA LEU A 371 -8.04 3.48 13.19
C LEU A 371 -7.52 3.11 11.80
N ALA A 372 -6.54 3.86 11.30
CA ALA A 372 -6.01 3.63 9.96
C ALA A 372 -4.50 3.85 9.87
N GLY A 373 -3.83 2.99 9.10
CA GLY A 373 -2.40 3.11 8.82
C GLY A 373 -1.52 2.45 9.86
N GLN A 374 -0.40 3.09 10.17
CA GLN A 374 0.66 2.50 10.98
C GLN A 374 0.23 2.19 12.42
N ILE A 375 -0.77 2.89 12.95
CA ILE A 375 -1.37 2.61 14.26
C ILE A 375 -1.97 1.20 14.33
N ASN A 376 -2.38 0.61 13.20
CA ASN A 376 -2.88 -0.76 13.10
C ASN A 376 -1.76 -1.79 12.87
N GLY A 377 -0.50 -1.43 13.10
CA GLY A 377 0.64 -2.32 12.99
C GLY A 377 1.15 -2.54 11.56
N THR A 378 0.78 -1.72 10.58
CA THR A 378 1.35 -1.77 9.22
C THR A 378 2.59 -0.91 9.09
N SER A 379 3.40 -1.15 8.06
CA SER A 379 4.50 -0.28 7.66
C SER A 379 4.53 -0.13 6.13
N GLY A 380 4.30 1.09 5.66
CA GLY A 380 4.30 1.45 4.23
C GLY A 380 3.24 2.51 3.93
N TYR A 381 3.55 3.37 2.97
CA TYR A 381 2.68 4.49 2.58
C TYR A 381 1.39 4.01 1.95
N GLU A 382 1.49 2.99 1.09
CA GLU A 382 0.37 2.43 0.36
C GLU A 382 -0.58 1.65 1.29
N GLU A 383 -0.04 0.91 2.26
CA GLU A 383 -0.86 0.25 3.29
C GLU A 383 -1.59 1.27 4.15
N ALA A 384 -0.93 2.38 4.46
CA ALA A 384 -1.54 3.46 5.23
C ALA A 384 -2.65 4.15 4.42
N GLY A 385 -2.38 4.51 3.16
CA GLY A 385 -3.37 5.11 2.27
C GLY A 385 -4.59 4.24 2.05
N ALA A 386 -4.40 2.94 1.81
CA ALA A 386 -5.49 1.97 1.65
C ALA A 386 -6.41 1.91 2.87
N GLN A 387 -5.84 1.84 4.07
CA GLN A 387 -6.61 1.84 5.30
C GLN A 387 -7.31 3.19 5.53
N GLY A 388 -6.62 4.30 5.26
CA GLY A 388 -7.20 5.65 5.39
C GLY A 388 -8.43 5.81 4.51
N LEU A 389 -8.32 5.47 3.24
CA LEU A 389 -9.43 5.51 2.28
C LEU A 389 -10.63 4.69 2.76
N MET A 390 -10.40 3.44 3.15
CA MET A 390 -11.47 2.55 3.62
C MET A 390 -12.10 3.02 4.94
N ALA A 391 -11.30 3.56 5.86
CA ALA A 391 -11.80 4.13 7.11
C ALA A 391 -12.69 5.35 6.84
N GLY A 392 -12.27 6.25 5.95
CA GLY A 392 -13.07 7.41 5.53
C GLY A 392 -14.40 7.00 4.90
N ILE A 393 -14.38 6.08 3.93
CA ILE A 393 -15.59 5.55 3.28
C ILE A 393 -16.54 4.94 4.32
N ASN A 394 -16.05 4.06 5.19
CA ASN A 394 -16.88 3.36 6.17
C ASN A 394 -17.39 4.28 7.29
N ALA A 395 -16.63 5.30 7.65
CA ALA A 395 -17.09 6.34 8.58
C ALA A 395 -18.31 7.10 8.02
N VAL A 396 -18.25 7.49 6.74
CA VAL A 396 -19.37 8.17 6.05
C VAL A 396 -20.58 7.25 5.96
N ARG A 397 -20.42 6.01 5.51
CA ARG A 397 -21.53 5.05 5.39
C ARG A 397 -22.19 4.78 6.73
N LYS A 398 -21.40 4.69 7.80
CA LYS A 398 -21.94 4.55 9.15
C LYS A 398 -22.81 5.74 9.56
N LEU A 399 -22.37 6.97 9.28
CA LEU A 399 -23.16 8.18 9.56
C LEU A 399 -24.44 8.26 8.73
N ARG A 400 -24.45 7.67 7.54
CA ARG A 400 -25.62 7.58 6.67
C ARG A 400 -26.53 6.38 6.99
N ASN A 401 -26.16 5.54 7.96
CA ASN A 401 -26.82 4.25 8.26
C ASN A 401 -26.90 3.33 7.04
N GLU A 402 -25.85 3.33 6.22
CA GLU A 402 -25.68 2.45 5.05
C GLU A 402 -24.82 1.24 5.43
N GLU A 403 -24.97 0.13 4.67
CA GLU A 403 -24.12 -1.05 4.84
C GLU A 403 -22.64 -0.71 4.59
N PRO A 404 -21.71 -1.18 5.43
CA PRO A 404 -20.29 -0.90 5.26
C PRO A 404 -19.73 -1.55 3.99
N ILE A 405 -18.68 -0.94 3.43
CA ILE A 405 -17.89 -1.55 2.36
C ILE A 405 -16.79 -2.41 2.98
N ILE A 406 -16.86 -3.71 2.75
CA ILE A 406 -15.82 -4.67 3.13
C ILE A 406 -15.35 -5.35 1.84
N LEU A 407 -14.15 -4.98 1.40
CA LEU A 407 -13.55 -5.59 0.22
C LEU A 407 -13.05 -7.00 0.58
N ASP A 408 -13.36 -7.96 -0.29
CA ASP A 408 -12.90 -9.34 -0.15
C ASP A 408 -11.45 -9.50 -0.65
N ARG A 409 -10.77 -10.53 -0.15
CA ARG A 409 -9.43 -10.94 -0.62
C ARG A 409 -9.42 -11.32 -2.11
N ALA A 410 -10.55 -11.74 -2.64
CA ALA A 410 -10.73 -12.05 -4.06
C ALA A 410 -10.99 -10.82 -4.92
N ASP A 411 -11.35 -9.69 -4.33
CA ASP A 411 -11.65 -8.46 -5.05
C ASP A 411 -10.43 -7.53 -5.14
N SER A 412 -9.56 -7.53 -4.09
CA SER A 412 -8.47 -6.55 -4.00
C SER A 412 -7.34 -6.94 -3.06
N TYR A 413 -6.18 -6.30 -3.26
CA TYR A 413 -5.09 -6.28 -2.29
C TYR A 413 -5.45 -5.50 -1.02
N ILE A 414 -6.31 -4.48 -1.13
CA ILE A 414 -6.87 -3.76 0.03
C ILE A 414 -7.67 -4.73 0.89
N GLY A 415 -8.52 -5.56 0.30
CA GLY A 415 -9.25 -6.60 1.01
C GLY A 415 -8.32 -7.63 1.65
N THR A 416 -7.29 -8.08 0.93
CA THR A 416 -6.25 -8.97 1.47
C THR A 416 -5.53 -8.36 2.68
N LEU A 417 -5.17 -7.07 2.60
CA LEU A 417 -4.51 -6.33 3.67
C LEU A 417 -5.37 -6.29 4.94
N ILE A 418 -6.61 -5.85 4.83
CA ILE A 418 -7.51 -5.69 5.97
C ILE A 418 -7.86 -7.06 6.58
N ASP A 419 -8.12 -8.06 5.73
CA ASP A 419 -8.40 -9.41 6.20
C ASP A 419 -7.21 -10.03 6.96
N ASP A 420 -5.98 -9.87 6.45
CA ASP A 420 -4.78 -10.35 7.16
C ASP A 420 -4.61 -9.68 8.53
N LEU A 421 -4.82 -8.36 8.62
CA LEU A 421 -4.72 -7.64 9.88
C LEU A 421 -5.75 -8.13 10.90
N VAL A 422 -7.01 -8.19 10.52
CA VAL A 422 -8.12 -8.49 11.44
C VAL A 422 -8.17 -9.97 11.81
N SER A 423 -7.97 -10.89 10.84
CA SER A 423 -8.11 -12.33 11.06
C SER A 423 -6.86 -13.00 11.63
N LYS A 424 -5.68 -12.54 11.22
CA LYS A 424 -4.39 -13.15 11.60
C LYS A 424 -3.65 -12.36 12.68
N GLY A 425 -3.94 -11.05 12.78
CA GLY A 425 -3.15 -10.14 13.59
C GLY A 425 -1.74 -9.95 13.03
N THR A 426 -0.89 -9.26 13.79
CA THR A 426 0.52 -9.14 13.43
C THR A 426 1.40 -9.03 14.67
N ASN A 427 2.51 -9.79 14.67
CA ASN A 427 3.53 -9.76 15.70
C ASN A 427 4.76 -8.92 15.29
N GLU A 428 4.80 -8.47 14.04
CA GLU A 428 5.85 -7.62 13.46
C GLU A 428 5.19 -6.60 12.53
N PRO A 429 5.82 -5.44 12.23
CA PRO A 429 5.20 -4.48 11.31
C PRO A 429 4.80 -5.12 9.99
N TYR A 430 3.49 -5.16 9.75
CA TYR A 430 2.91 -5.82 8.56
C TYR A 430 3.29 -5.07 7.28
N ARG A 431 3.64 -5.84 6.26
CA ARG A 431 3.92 -5.34 4.92
C ARG A 431 3.21 -6.19 3.87
N MET A 432 2.62 -5.53 2.87
CA MET A 432 1.99 -6.23 1.76
C MET A 432 3.03 -6.76 0.77
N PHE A 433 2.84 -8.00 0.35
CA PHE A 433 3.61 -8.68 -0.70
C PHE A 433 2.67 -9.39 -1.65
N THR A 434 3.08 -9.56 -2.91
CA THR A 434 2.29 -10.30 -3.90
C THR A 434 2.01 -11.75 -3.49
N ALA A 435 2.91 -12.35 -2.69
CA ALA A 435 2.74 -13.72 -2.17
C ALA A 435 1.63 -13.85 -1.11
N ARG A 436 1.12 -12.74 -0.56
CA ARG A 436 0.00 -12.77 0.41
C ARG A 436 -1.36 -12.94 -0.27
N SER A 437 -1.47 -12.61 -1.56
CA SER A 437 -2.68 -12.82 -2.34
C SER A 437 -2.64 -14.19 -3.03
N GLU A 438 -3.68 -14.98 -2.82
CA GLU A 438 -3.94 -16.25 -3.49
C GLU A 438 -4.29 -16.05 -4.98
N TYR A 439 -4.81 -14.86 -5.32
CA TYR A 439 -5.37 -14.51 -6.64
C TYR A 439 -4.51 -13.50 -7.40
N ARG A 440 -3.20 -13.40 -7.12
CA ARG A 440 -2.29 -12.37 -7.63
C ARG A 440 -2.26 -12.21 -9.16
N LEU A 441 -2.58 -13.25 -9.93
CA LEU A 441 -2.67 -13.16 -11.38
C LEU A 441 -3.98 -12.52 -11.86
N TYR A 442 -5.04 -12.63 -11.06
CA TYR A 442 -6.31 -11.96 -11.28
C TYR A 442 -6.27 -10.51 -10.75
N LEU A 443 -5.67 -10.30 -9.58
CA LEU A 443 -5.55 -9.00 -8.89
C LEU A 443 -4.25 -8.29 -9.31
N ARG A 444 -4.13 -7.88 -10.57
CA ARG A 444 -2.95 -7.16 -11.06
C ARG A 444 -3.10 -5.64 -10.84
N GLU A 445 -1.96 -4.93 -10.87
CA GLU A 445 -1.98 -3.46 -10.81
C GLU A 445 -2.63 -2.83 -12.05
N ASP A 446 -2.42 -3.46 -13.21
CA ASP A 446 -2.87 -2.97 -14.52
C ASP A 446 -4.38 -3.07 -14.74
N ASN A 447 -5.09 -3.82 -13.90
CA ASN A 447 -6.54 -3.99 -14.00
C ASN A 447 -7.31 -3.53 -12.74
N ALA A 448 -6.67 -2.77 -11.87
CA ALA A 448 -7.32 -2.28 -10.64
C ALA A 448 -8.55 -1.42 -10.96
N ASP A 449 -8.45 -0.59 -11.99
CA ASP A 449 -9.54 0.24 -12.50
C ASP A 449 -10.75 -0.58 -12.96
N LEU A 450 -10.53 -1.62 -13.77
CA LEU A 450 -11.59 -2.50 -14.27
C LEU A 450 -12.32 -3.25 -13.15
N ARG A 451 -11.66 -3.45 -11.98
CA ARG A 451 -12.24 -4.15 -10.83
C ARG A 451 -12.97 -3.22 -9.86
N LEU A 452 -12.48 -2.00 -9.64
CA LEU A 452 -12.87 -1.16 -8.50
C LEU A 452 -13.46 0.20 -8.87
N SER A 453 -13.25 0.73 -10.08
CA SER A 453 -13.70 2.10 -10.42
C SER A 453 -15.22 2.23 -10.42
N LYS A 454 -15.97 1.18 -10.72
CA LYS A 454 -17.42 1.18 -10.58
C LYS A 454 -17.84 1.48 -9.14
N LEU A 455 -17.21 0.82 -8.16
CA LEU A 455 -17.46 1.08 -6.75
C LEU A 455 -17.07 2.51 -6.37
N GLY A 456 -15.91 3.00 -6.83
CA GLY A 456 -15.47 4.39 -6.60
C GLY A 456 -16.47 5.42 -7.14
N TYR A 457 -17.04 5.16 -8.31
CA TYR A 457 -18.09 5.98 -8.91
C TYR A 457 -19.41 5.95 -8.09
N GLU A 458 -19.88 4.76 -7.73
CA GLU A 458 -21.09 4.59 -6.91
C GLU A 458 -20.97 5.26 -5.53
N LEU A 459 -19.76 5.39 -4.99
CA LEU A 459 -19.45 6.11 -3.75
C LEU A 459 -19.36 7.64 -3.95
N GLY A 460 -19.37 8.12 -5.21
CA GLY A 460 -19.21 9.54 -5.53
C GLY A 460 -17.77 10.05 -5.40
N LEU A 461 -16.77 9.16 -5.37
CA LEU A 461 -15.35 9.51 -5.26
C LEU A 461 -14.66 9.65 -6.63
N ILE A 462 -15.24 9.06 -7.68
CA ILE A 462 -14.78 9.13 -9.06
C ILE A 462 -15.80 9.91 -9.90
N PRO A 463 -15.37 10.92 -10.68
CA PRO A 463 -16.27 11.65 -11.60
C PRO A 463 -16.79 10.76 -12.72
N GLU A 464 -17.96 11.11 -13.26
CA GLU A 464 -18.60 10.41 -14.39
C GLU A 464 -17.67 10.23 -15.59
N GLU A 465 -16.95 11.29 -15.99
CA GLU A 465 -16.03 11.23 -17.13
C GLU A 465 -14.93 10.19 -16.97
N GLU A 466 -14.41 10.04 -15.76
CA GLU A 466 -13.38 9.06 -15.46
C GLU A 466 -13.93 7.64 -15.50
N TYR A 467 -15.08 7.45 -14.88
CA TYR A 467 -15.77 6.15 -14.93
C TYR A 467 -16.11 5.74 -16.37
N GLN A 468 -16.59 6.67 -17.20
CA GLN A 468 -16.88 6.41 -18.62
C GLN A 468 -15.62 6.01 -19.41
N ARG A 469 -14.45 6.57 -19.11
CA ARG A 469 -13.19 6.14 -19.72
C ARG A 469 -12.85 4.69 -19.35
N VAL A 470 -13.06 4.29 -18.11
CA VAL A 470 -12.82 2.90 -17.66
C VAL A 470 -13.84 1.95 -18.30
N GLU A 471 -15.10 2.33 -18.40
CA GLU A 471 -16.14 1.53 -19.09
C GLU A 471 -15.82 1.37 -20.57
N LYS A 472 -15.36 2.45 -21.23
CA LYS A 472 -14.91 2.36 -22.63
C LYS A 472 -13.76 1.36 -22.77
N LYS A 473 -12.74 1.44 -21.90
CA LYS A 473 -11.63 0.46 -21.88
C LYS A 473 -12.14 -0.97 -21.74
N ARG A 474 -13.11 -1.21 -20.85
CA ARG A 474 -13.71 -2.54 -20.66
C ARG A 474 -14.39 -3.05 -21.94
N ILE A 475 -15.21 -2.20 -22.58
CA ILE A 475 -15.90 -2.51 -23.82
C ILE A 475 -14.89 -2.78 -24.95
N ASP A 476 -13.86 -1.94 -25.08
CA ASP A 476 -12.82 -2.08 -26.09
C ASP A 476 -12.05 -3.40 -25.92
N VAL A 477 -11.70 -3.80 -24.70
CA VAL A 477 -11.04 -5.10 -24.41
C VAL A 477 -11.93 -6.29 -24.85
N GLU A 478 -13.24 -6.22 -24.56
CA GLU A 478 -14.20 -7.25 -24.97
C GLU A 478 -14.32 -7.32 -26.51
N LEU A 479 -14.48 -6.16 -27.16
CA LEU A 479 -14.59 -6.04 -28.61
C LEU A 479 -13.35 -6.57 -29.34
N ILE A 480 -12.16 -6.13 -28.91
CA ILE A 480 -10.89 -6.60 -29.49
C ILE A 480 -10.78 -8.13 -29.33
N THR A 481 -11.08 -8.65 -28.15
CA THR A 481 -11.01 -10.10 -27.90
C THR A 481 -11.97 -10.88 -28.81
N GLU A 482 -13.16 -10.33 -29.08
CA GLU A 482 -14.12 -10.90 -30.01
C GLU A 482 -13.59 -10.89 -31.45
N ILE A 483 -13.02 -9.76 -31.91
CA ILE A 483 -12.39 -9.62 -33.22
C ILE A 483 -11.26 -10.67 -33.38
N LEU A 484 -10.37 -10.76 -32.40
CA LEU A 484 -9.26 -11.73 -32.44
C LEU A 484 -9.74 -13.18 -32.50
N THR A 485 -10.85 -13.49 -31.85
CA THR A 485 -11.44 -14.84 -31.82
C THR A 485 -12.07 -15.21 -33.14
N LYS A 486 -12.73 -14.26 -33.82
CA LYS A 486 -13.47 -14.50 -35.07
C LYS A 486 -12.62 -14.37 -36.33
N THR A 487 -11.46 -13.70 -36.24
CA THR A 487 -10.61 -13.45 -37.41
C THR A 487 -9.63 -14.59 -37.65
N ASN A 488 -9.80 -15.29 -38.78
CA ASN A 488 -8.91 -16.34 -39.21
C ASN A 488 -7.86 -15.82 -40.20
N VAL A 489 -6.64 -16.30 -40.07
CA VAL A 489 -5.53 -16.04 -41.00
C VAL A 489 -4.91 -17.35 -41.46
N GLY A 490 -4.51 -17.39 -42.71
CA GLY A 490 -3.85 -18.58 -43.33
C GLY A 490 -2.36 -18.35 -43.60
N PRO A 491 -1.64 -19.40 -43.95
CA PRO A 491 -0.22 -19.32 -44.32
C PRO A 491 0.07 -18.41 -45.52
N SER A 492 -0.94 -18.09 -46.33
CA SER A 492 -0.86 -17.16 -47.46
C SER A 492 -0.76 -15.70 -47.08
N ASN A 493 -1.08 -15.35 -45.84
CA ASN A 493 -0.82 -14.02 -45.33
C ASN A 493 0.69 -13.89 -45.06
N LEU A 494 1.38 -13.06 -45.83
CA LEU A 494 2.84 -12.94 -45.77
C LEU A 494 3.33 -12.40 -44.46
N ARG A 495 2.59 -11.45 -43.87
CA ARG A 495 2.95 -10.82 -42.60
C ARG A 495 2.92 -11.79 -41.42
N VAL A 496 2.04 -12.80 -41.43
CA VAL A 496 1.96 -13.78 -40.31
C VAL A 496 3.28 -14.53 -40.15
N ASN A 497 3.72 -15.20 -41.23
CA ASN A 497 4.93 -16.03 -41.15
C ASN A 497 6.20 -15.20 -41.03
N GLU A 498 6.26 -14.00 -41.62
CA GLU A 498 7.35 -13.04 -41.41
C GLU A 498 7.46 -12.64 -39.94
N THR A 499 6.34 -12.25 -39.32
CA THR A 499 6.30 -11.87 -37.90
C THR A 499 6.72 -13.03 -37.00
N LEU A 500 6.18 -14.21 -37.22
CA LEU A 500 6.52 -15.40 -36.43
C LEU A 500 8.02 -15.73 -36.49
N LEU A 501 8.60 -15.72 -37.68
CA LEU A 501 10.03 -15.96 -37.89
C LEU A 501 10.88 -14.89 -37.20
N LYS A 502 10.50 -13.61 -37.30
CA LYS A 502 11.17 -12.50 -36.64
C LYS A 502 11.14 -12.64 -35.09
N ARG A 503 10.07 -13.22 -34.54
CA ARG A 503 9.91 -13.51 -33.11
C ARG A 503 10.54 -14.85 -32.68
N GLY A 504 11.16 -15.59 -33.58
CA GLY A 504 11.72 -16.93 -33.31
C GLY A 504 10.67 -18.02 -33.12
N GLU A 505 9.45 -17.77 -33.59
CA GLU A 505 8.32 -18.70 -33.52
C GLU A 505 8.21 -19.52 -34.80
N ASN A 506 7.58 -20.69 -34.70
CA ASN A 506 7.34 -21.54 -35.89
C ASN A 506 6.24 -20.95 -36.78
N PRO A 507 6.44 -20.91 -38.11
CA PRO A 507 5.41 -20.53 -39.08
C PRO A 507 4.15 -21.39 -38.95
N ILE A 508 2.99 -20.81 -39.27
CA ILE A 508 1.75 -21.57 -39.34
C ILE A 508 1.71 -22.38 -40.66
N LYS A 509 1.19 -23.59 -40.60
CA LYS A 509 0.99 -24.47 -41.76
C LYS A 509 -0.47 -24.52 -42.22
N ASP A 510 -1.37 -24.28 -41.25
CA ASP A 510 -2.81 -24.28 -41.42
C ASP A 510 -3.41 -22.94 -40.97
N GLY A 511 -4.72 -22.76 -41.16
CA GLY A 511 -5.45 -21.58 -40.65
C GLY A 511 -5.40 -21.50 -39.14
N SER A 512 -5.22 -20.28 -38.63
CA SER A 512 -5.21 -19.96 -37.18
C SER A 512 -5.99 -18.69 -36.95
N THR A 513 -6.56 -18.52 -35.76
CA THR A 513 -7.16 -17.24 -35.35
C THR A 513 -6.09 -16.24 -34.91
N LEU A 514 -6.38 -14.94 -35.00
CA LEU A 514 -5.49 -13.92 -34.42
C LEU A 514 -5.30 -14.13 -32.93
N LEU A 515 -6.31 -14.62 -32.21
CA LEU A 515 -6.25 -14.95 -30.79
C LEU A 515 -5.24 -16.07 -30.52
N GLU A 516 -5.21 -17.13 -31.33
CA GLU A 516 -4.24 -18.23 -31.21
C GLU A 516 -2.81 -17.76 -31.50
N LEU A 517 -2.63 -16.83 -32.43
CA LEU A 517 -1.34 -16.20 -32.67
C LEU A 517 -0.87 -15.39 -31.49
N LEU A 518 -1.74 -14.56 -30.90
CA LEU A 518 -1.41 -13.76 -29.73
C LEU A 518 -1.12 -14.61 -28.47
N ARG A 519 -1.64 -15.83 -28.36
CA ARG A 519 -1.31 -16.77 -27.29
C ARG A 519 0.14 -17.23 -27.29
N ARG A 520 0.85 -17.08 -28.40
CA ARG A 520 2.26 -17.48 -28.50
C ARG A 520 3.11 -16.53 -27.62
N PRO A 521 4.08 -17.04 -26.86
CA PRO A 521 4.81 -16.23 -25.87
C PRO A 521 5.45 -14.96 -26.44
N GLU A 522 6.10 -15.06 -27.60
CA GLU A 522 6.89 -13.97 -28.16
C GLU A 522 6.08 -13.00 -29.06
N VAL A 523 4.83 -13.36 -29.41
CA VAL A 523 3.96 -12.51 -30.24
C VAL A 523 3.31 -11.45 -29.38
N THR A 524 3.44 -10.18 -29.74
CA THR A 524 2.85 -9.03 -29.02
C THR A 524 1.54 -8.57 -29.66
N PHE A 525 0.81 -7.69 -28.98
CA PHE A 525 -0.39 -7.09 -29.56
C PHE A 525 -0.06 -6.21 -30.79
N GLU A 526 1.09 -5.52 -30.79
CA GLU A 526 1.55 -4.74 -31.95
C GLU A 526 1.81 -5.64 -33.17
N ASP A 527 2.32 -6.86 -32.98
CA ASP A 527 2.47 -7.83 -34.04
C ASP A 527 1.12 -8.21 -34.64
N ILE A 528 0.10 -8.37 -33.80
CA ILE A 528 -1.27 -8.65 -34.24
C ILE A 528 -1.87 -7.47 -35.02
N VAL A 529 -1.64 -6.23 -34.55
CA VAL A 529 -2.03 -5.03 -35.29
C VAL A 529 -1.39 -5.02 -36.66
N TYR A 530 -0.07 -5.26 -36.78
CA TYR A 530 0.66 -5.34 -38.05
C TYR A 530 0.09 -6.41 -38.99
N ILE A 531 -0.20 -7.61 -38.48
CA ILE A 531 -0.81 -8.69 -39.25
C ILE A 531 -2.21 -8.30 -39.73
N SER A 532 -3.00 -7.65 -38.86
CA SER A 532 -4.39 -7.29 -39.16
C SER A 532 -4.54 -6.26 -40.28
N GLU A 533 -3.52 -5.46 -40.58
CA GLU A 533 -3.55 -4.44 -41.65
C GLU A 533 -3.82 -5.00 -43.04
N GLU A 534 -3.51 -6.28 -43.32
CA GLU A 534 -3.82 -6.97 -44.56
C GLU A 534 -5.20 -7.66 -44.58
N ILE A 535 -5.94 -7.56 -43.44
CA ILE A 535 -7.21 -8.26 -43.31
C ILE A 535 -8.35 -7.26 -43.51
N LYS A 536 -9.11 -7.41 -44.60
CA LYS A 536 -10.23 -6.51 -44.90
C LYS A 536 -11.27 -6.53 -43.79
N GLY A 537 -11.61 -5.34 -43.29
CA GLY A 537 -12.65 -5.16 -42.28
C GLY A 537 -12.18 -5.36 -40.83
N VAL A 538 -10.88 -5.52 -40.62
CA VAL A 538 -10.29 -5.59 -39.26
C VAL A 538 -9.43 -4.35 -39.03
N ASP A 539 -9.82 -3.54 -38.06
CA ASP A 539 -9.03 -2.39 -37.60
C ASP A 539 -8.75 -2.55 -36.12
N LEU A 540 -7.48 -2.71 -35.77
CA LEU A 540 -6.96 -2.84 -34.41
C LEU A 540 -6.05 -1.66 -34.05
N LYS A 541 -6.02 -0.60 -34.90
CA LYS A 541 -5.25 0.63 -34.63
C LYS A 541 -5.99 1.56 -33.71
N GLY A 542 -5.23 2.41 -33.05
CA GLY A 542 -5.77 3.53 -32.26
C GLY A 542 -6.24 3.19 -30.85
N TYR A 543 -6.09 1.94 -30.42
CA TYR A 543 -6.27 1.59 -29.01
C TYR A 543 -5.05 2.02 -28.20
N ASP A 544 -5.30 2.53 -26.98
CA ASP A 544 -4.21 2.90 -26.07
C ASP A 544 -3.41 1.68 -25.58
N HIS A 545 -2.24 1.95 -25.04
CA HIS A 545 -1.34 0.91 -24.53
C HIS A 545 -2.00 0.08 -23.42
N ASP A 546 -2.75 0.71 -22.50
CA ASP A 546 -3.36 0.01 -21.37
C ASP A 546 -4.44 -0.97 -21.83
N THR A 547 -5.28 -0.58 -22.79
CA THR A 547 -6.28 -1.44 -23.42
C THR A 547 -5.63 -2.62 -24.14
N SER A 548 -4.63 -2.34 -24.98
CA SER A 548 -3.87 -3.34 -25.73
C SER A 548 -3.17 -4.35 -24.82
N TYR A 549 -2.57 -3.86 -23.73
CA TYR A 549 -1.91 -4.69 -22.72
C TYR A 549 -2.89 -5.59 -21.98
N GLN A 550 -4.10 -5.09 -21.64
CA GLN A 550 -5.16 -5.92 -21.03
C GLN A 550 -5.57 -7.08 -21.93
N VAL A 551 -5.74 -6.83 -23.24
CA VAL A 551 -6.06 -7.88 -24.20
C VAL A 551 -4.94 -8.92 -24.23
N GLU A 552 -3.69 -8.50 -24.37
CA GLU A 552 -2.53 -9.40 -24.44
C GLU A 552 -2.44 -10.29 -23.20
N ILE A 553 -2.52 -9.72 -22.00
CA ILE A 553 -2.48 -10.49 -20.75
C ILE A 553 -3.67 -11.44 -20.64
N THR A 554 -4.87 -10.97 -20.95
CA THR A 554 -6.07 -11.79 -20.86
C THR A 554 -5.98 -13.01 -21.78
N VAL A 555 -5.50 -12.84 -23.02
CA VAL A 555 -5.36 -13.91 -24.00
C VAL A 555 -4.25 -14.89 -23.60
N LYS A 556 -3.05 -14.38 -23.26
CA LYS A 556 -1.89 -15.24 -22.94
C LYS A 556 -2.08 -16.04 -21.66
N TYR A 557 -2.73 -15.45 -20.66
CA TYR A 557 -2.91 -16.06 -19.34
C TYR A 557 -4.32 -16.60 -19.07
N GLN A 558 -5.19 -16.66 -20.08
CA GLN A 558 -6.59 -17.06 -19.99
C GLN A 558 -6.81 -18.35 -19.17
N GLY A 559 -6.02 -19.39 -19.43
CA GLY A 559 -6.15 -20.66 -18.72
C GLY A 559 -5.86 -20.59 -17.23
N TYR A 560 -4.93 -19.71 -16.84
CA TYR A 560 -4.61 -19.45 -15.43
C TYR A 560 -5.66 -18.55 -14.77
N ILE A 561 -6.12 -17.52 -15.49
CA ILE A 561 -7.17 -16.61 -15.02
C ILE A 561 -8.46 -17.40 -14.78
N ASN A 562 -8.86 -18.27 -15.71
CA ASN A 562 -10.05 -19.12 -15.55
C ASN A 562 -9.95 -20.06 -14.34
N ARG A 563 -8.76 -20.59 -14.04
CA ARG A 563 -8.53 -21.37 -12.82
C ARG A 563 -8.68 -20.51 -11.56
N ALA A 564 -8.12 -19.31 -11.58
CA ALA A 564 -8.27 -18.36 -10.46
C ALA A 564 -9.75 -17.98 -10.25
N LEU A 565 -10.51 -17.72 -11.31
CA LEU A 565 -11.94 -17.40 -11.23
C LEU A 565 -12.75 -18.54 -10.59
N LYS A 566 -12.49 -19.81 -10.96
CA LYS A 566 -13.13 -20.97 -10.31
C LYS A 566 -12.81 -21.07 -8.81
N MET A 567 -11.57 -20.74 -8.43
CA MET A 567 -11.18 -20.70 -7.02
C MET A 567 -11.89 -19.53 -6.28
N ILE A 568 -12.01 -18.38 -6.94
CA ILE A 568 -12.73 -17.20 -6.40
C ILE A 568 -14.22 -17.54 -6.20
N GLU A 569 -14.88 -18.19 -7.14
CA GLU A 569 -16.29 -18.64 -7.01
C GLU A 569 -16.47 -19.56 -5.80
N LYS A 570 -15.57 -20.52 -5.62
CA LYS A 570 -15.56 -21.40 -4.44
C LYS A 570 -15.33 -20.62 -3.15
N HIS A 571 -14.42 -19.66 -3.16
CA HIS A 571 -14.14 -18.78 -2.03
C HIS A 571 -15.39 -17.95 -1.67
N LYS A 572 -15.97 -17.26 -2.65
CA LYS A 572 -17.20 -16.47 -2.46
C LYS A 572 -18.37 -17.30 -1.94
N SER A 573 -18.46 -18.56 -2.29
CA SER A 573 -19.48 -19.46 -1.73
C SER A 573 -19.34 -19.68 -0.21
N MET A 574 -18.12 -19.60 0.32
CA MET A 574 -17.87 -19.64 1.78
C MET A 574 -18.11 -18.27 2.43
N GLU A 575 -17.73 -17.18 1.77
CA GLU A 575 -18.00 -15.81 2.24
C GLU A 575 -19.51 -15.52 2.30
N ASN A 576 -20.29 -16.06 1.39
CA ASN A 576 -21.75 -15.92 1.39
C ASN A 576 -22.45 -16.65 2.55
N LYS A 577 -21.78 -17.61 3.21
CA LYS A 577 -22.32 -18.31 4.38
C LYS A 577 -22.12 -17.45 5.62
N LYS A 578 -23.12 -16.63 5.94
CA LYS A 578 -23.07 -15.72 7.08
C LYS A 578 -23.08 -16.48 8.42
N ILE A 579 -22.39 -15.90 9.38
CA ILE A 579 -22.42 -16.32 10.79
C ILE A 579 -23.28 -15.31 11.53
N PRO A 580 -24.38 -15.73 12.19
CA PRO A 580 -25.23 -14.83 12.96
C PRO A 580 -24.44 -14.12 14.07
N ALA A 581 -24.75 -12.86 14.30
CA ALA A 581 -24.05 -12.06 15.32
C ALA A 581 -24.27 -12.57 16.75
N ASP A 582 -25.35 -13.31 16.98
CA ASP A 582 -25.77 -13.90 18.25
C ASP A 582 -25.28 -15.35 18.46
N ILE A 583 -24.38 -15.84 17.60
CA ILE A 583 -23.82 -17.19 17.75
C ILE A 583 -23.10 -17.35 19.09
N ASP A 584 -23.49 -18.38 19.86
CA ASP A 584 -22.74 -18.77 21.04
C ASP A 584 -21.74 -19.87 20.68
N TYR A 585 -20.46 -19.52 20.67
CA TYR A 585 -19.38 -20.47 20.39
C TYR A 585 -19.15 -21.46 21.53
N ASP A 586 -19.71 -21.26 22.76
CA ASP A 586 -19.61 -22.18 23.85
C ASP A 586 -20.48 -23.45 23.64
N ASP A 587 -21.56 -23.33 22.89
CA ASP A 587 -22.40 -24.45 22.48
C ASP A 587 -21.67 -25.44 21.57
N LEU A 588 -20.61 -25.05 20.91
CA LEU A 588 -19.81 -25.86 19.99
C LEU A 588 -18.77 -26.70 20.74
N LYS A 589 -19.24 -27.78 21.41
CA LYS A 589 -18.42 -28.60 22.33
C LYS A 589 -17.16 -29.21 21.70
N THR A 590 -17.16 -29.41 20.39
CA THR A 590 -16.06 -30.03 19.62
C THR A 590 -14.93 -29.06 19.27
N ILE A 591 -15.14 -27.75 19.42
CA ILE A 591 -14.14 -26.73 19.10
C ILE A 591 -13.23 -26.48 20.31
N PRO A 592 -11.87 -26.46 20.14
CA PRO A 592 -10.92 -26.18 21.20
C PRO A 592 -11.13 -24.79 21.82
N LYS A 593 -10.81 -24.65 23.11
CA LYS A 593 -10.99 -23.38 23.84
C LYS A 593 -10.28 -22.20 23.16
N GLU A 594 -9.06 -22.42 22.68
CA GLU A 594 -8.28 -21.38 21.98
C GLU A 594 -9.02 -20.85 20.74
N ALA A 595 -9.58 -21.77 19.92
CA ALA A 595 -10.32 -21.39 18.73
C ALA A 595 -11.62 -20.64 19.09
N LYS A 596 -12.34 -21.10 20.14
CA LYS A 596 -13.53 -20.41 20.66
C LYS A 596 -13.22 -18.98 21.11
N ASP A 597 -12.16 -18.80 21.92
CA ASP A 597 -11.75 -17.49 22.43
C ASP A 597 -11.42 -16.51 21.29
N LYS A 598 -10.76 -17.01 20.23
CA LYS A 598 -10.45 -16.22 19.02
C LYS A 598 -11.72 -15.89 18.22
N LEU A 599 -12.61 -16.85 18.00
CA LEU A 599 -13.89 -16.64 17.31
C LEU A 599 -14.76 -15.61 18.03
N LYS A 600 -14.85 -15.69 19.37
CA LYS A 600 -15.57 -14.71 20.20
C LYS A 600 -14.97 -13.30 20.12
N ARG A 601 -13.63 -13.19 20.08
CA ARG A 601 -12.92 -11.94 20.00
C ARG A 601 -13.05 -11.29 18.62
N ILE A 602 -12.79 -12.05 17.55
CA ILE A 602 -12.77 -11.54 16.17
C ILE A 602 -14.18 -11.37 15.61
N LYS A 603 -15.14 -12.18 16.05
CA LYS A 603 -16.54 -12.17 15.59
C LYS A 603 -16.64 -12.15 14.07
N PRO A 604 -16.15 -13.21 13.38
CA PRO A 604 -16.24 -13.29 11.92
C PRO A 604 -17.70 -13.26 11.48
N ILE A 605 -17.97 -12.51 10.40
CA ILE A 605 -19.34 -12.35 9.88
C ILE A 605 -19.75 -13.46 8.91
N ASN A 606 -18.80 -14.28 8.47
CA ASN A 606 -19.02 -15.40 7.55
C ASN A 606 -18.02 -16.54 7.76
N ILE A 607 -18.27 -17.66 7.11
CA ILE A 607 -17.46 -18.88 7.22
C ILE A 607 -16.05 -18.68 6.62
N GLY A 608 -15.93 -17.91 5.54
CA GLY A 608 -14.65 -17.61 4.93
C GLY A 608 -13.71 -16.90 5.90
N GLN A 609 -14.18 -15.84 6.55
CA GLN A 609 -13.42 -15.11 7.58
C GLN A 609 -13.06 -16.04 8.76
N ALA A 610 -14.01 -16.83 9.26
CA ALA A 610 -13.76 -17.77 10.35
C ALA A 610 -12.63 -18.76 10.02
N SER A 611 -12.60 -19.25 8.77
CA SER A 611 -11.58 -20.22 8.32
C SER A 611 -10.15 -19.66 8.24
N ARG A 612 -9.99 -18.33 8.19
CA ARG A 612 -8.69 -17.65 8.11
C ARG A 612 -8.14 -17.25 9.47
N ILE A 613 -8.93 -17.34 10.51
CA ILE A 613 -8.48 -17.03 11.88
C ILE A 613 -7.40 -18.03 12.29
N SER A 614 -6.22 -17.51 12.67
CA SER A 614 -5.11 -18.34 13.13
C SER A 614 -5.52 -19.19 14.34
N GLY A 615 -5.39 -20.53 14.23
CA GLY A 615 -5.77 -21.48 15.27
C GLY A 615 -7.21 -22.02 15.16
N VAL A 616 -7.97 -21.60 14.14
CA VAL A 616 -9.23 -22.25 13.75
C VAL A 616 -8.93 -23.28 12.66
N SER A 617 -9.22 -24.55 12.93
CA SER A 617 -8.94 -25.66 12.02
C SER A 617 -10.10 -25.91 11.04
N PRO A 618 -9.86 -26.64 9.92
CA PRO A 618 -10.95 -27.08 9.04
C PRO A 618 -12.03 -27.91 9.75
N ALA A 619 -11.67 -28.64 10.80
CA ALA A 619 -12.63 -29.39 11.62
C ALA A 619 -13.54 -28.46 12.42
N ASP A 620 -12.99 -27.35 12.95
CA ASP A 620 -13.78 -26.33 13.66
C ASP A 620 -14.77 -25.66 12.72
N ILE A 621 -14.36 -25.38 11.48
CA ILE A 621 -15.25 -24.83 10.45
C ILE A 621 -16.40 -25.79 10.12
N GLN A 622 -16.12 -27.11 10.02
CA GLN A 622 -17.19 -28.09 9.82
C GLN A 622 -18.16 -28.11 11.01
N ALA A 623 -17.65 -28.01 12.24
CA ALA A 623 -18.51 -27.93 13.43
C ALA A 623 -19.43 -26.70 13.40
N ILE A 624 -18.91 -25.53 13.00
CA ILE A 624 -19.72 -24.31 12.84
C ILE A 624 -20.79 -24.53 11.76
N LEU A 625 -20.43 -25.09 10.60
CA LEU A 625 -21.36 -25.33 9.49
C LEU A 625 -22.50 -26.27 9.89
N ILE A 626 -22.18 -27.34 10.62
CA ILE A 626 -23.19 -28.30 11.16
C ILE A 626 -24.13 -27.58 12.14
N TYR A 627 -23.56 -26.78 13.06
CA TYR A 627 -24.33 -26.04 14.04
C TYR A 627 -25.28 -25.02 13.38
N LEU A 628 -24.80 -24.27 12.38
CA LEU A 628 -25.65 -23.34 11.62
C LEU A 628 -26.79 -24.08 10.91
N LYS A 629 -26.51 -25.22 10.28
CA LYS A 629 -27.53 -26.06 9.62
C LYS A 629 -28.57 -26.57 10.61
N MET A 630 -28.18 -26.91 11.84
CA MET A 630 -29.11 -27.38 12.88
C MET A 630 -30.00 -26.23 13.40
N ARG A 631 -29.55 -24.98 13.36
CA ARG A 631 -30.33 -23.79 13.73
C ARG A 631 -31.27 -23.32 12.61
N GLY A 632 -31.25 -23.93 11.43
CA GLY A 632 -32.12 -23.57 10.29
C GLY A 632 -31.58 -22.36 9.47
N ASN A 633 -30.31 -22.08 9.60
CA ASN A 633 -29.59 -21.03 8.85
C ASN A 633 -28.67 -21.64 7.77
#